data_f7e788fbb4221e3df478d656ebab5585
#
_entry.id   f7e788fbb4221e3df478d656ebab5585
#
_cell.length_a   1.000
_cell.length_b   1.000
_cell.length_c   1.000
_cell.angle_alpha   90.00
_cell.angle_beta   90.00
_cell.angle_gamma   90.00
#
_symmetry.space_group_name_H-M   'P 1'
#
loop_
_entity.id
_entity.type
_entity.pdbx_description
1 polymer ?
#
loop_
_entity_poly.entity_id
_entity_poly.type
_entity_poly.pdbx_seq_one_letter_code
_entity_poly.pdbx_strand_id
1 'polypeptide(L)'
;MDCYKELDTVLSQPYLGDTFYDADVEYVMDVLLPSLKQGEWCALGACLEEKSSLYKYKLAYCIEGYDTSNAFNILMNLILCHDKNILEEVLQSFTSFNSSKYREQLIKFPQVISILKDLSSYKENPTIGRLSTSICETFGLQ
;
A
#
# COMPACT_ATOMS: atom_id res chain seq x y z
N MET A 1 3.69 7.02 -24.69
CA MET A 1 3.81 7.51 -23.32
C MET A 1 4.18 6.37 -22.39
N ASP A 2 5.19 6.57 -21.55
CA ASP A 2 5.60 5.57 -20.57
C ASP A 2 4.84 5.84 -19.26
N CYS A 3 3.78 5.10 -19.02
CA CYS A 3 2.92 5.30 -17.85
C CYS A 3 3.64 4.99 -16.54
N TYR A 4 4.56 4.04 -16.54
CA TYR A 4 5.35 3.74 -15.34
C TYR A 4 6.27 4.92 -14.98
N LYS A 5 6.95 5.47 -15.98
CA LYS A 5 7.84 6.61 -15.79
C LYS A 5 7.06 7.84 -15.32
N GLU A 6 5.88 8.05 -15.88
CA GLU A 6 5.02 9.16 -15.48
C GLU A 6 4.50 8.98 -14.06
N LEU A 7 4.10 7.75 -13.68
CA LEU A 7 3.71 7.43 -12.32
C LEU A 7 4.83 7.75 -11.35
N ASP A 8 6.05 7.31 -11.67
CA ASP A 8 7.23 7.56 -10.85
C ASP A 8 7.45 9.06 -10.67
N THR A 9 7.29 9.83 -11.73
CA THR A 9 7.43 11.29 -11.68
C THR A 9 6.39 11.93 -10.77
N VAL A 10 5.12 11.52 -10.89
CA VAL A 10 4.03 12.07 -10.06
C VAL A 10 4.27 11.75 -8.58
N LEU A 11 4.60 10.50 -8.26
CA LEU A 11 4.80 10.08 -6.88
C LEU A 11 6.08 10.64 -6.27
N SER A 12 7.06 11.03 -7.09
CA SER A 12 8.34 11.57 -6.64
C SER A 12 8.29 13.07 -6.33
N GLN A 13 7.19 13.76 -6.63
CA GLN A 13 7.09 15.19 -6.35
C GLN A 13 7.23 15.45 -4.84
N PRO A 14 8.00 16.46 -4.44
CA PRO A 14 8.34 16.68 -3.02
C PRO A 14 7.26 17.45 -2.25
N TYR A 15 6.03 17.40 -2.69
CA TYR A 15 4.92 18.10 -2.01
C TYR A 15 3.74 17.16 -1.77
N LEU A 16 2.99 17.47 -0.73
CA LEU A 16 1.74 16.79 -0.40
C LEU A 16 0.74 17.89 -0.04
N GLY A 17 -0.28 18.07 -0.86
CA GLY A 17 -1.26 19.14 -0.65
C GLY A 17 -2.40 19.01 -1.64
N ASP A 18 -3.14 20.09 -1.83
CA ASP A 18 -4.37 20.08 -2.63
C ASP A 18 -4.16 19.55 -4.05
N THR A 19 -3.05 19.89 -4.69
CA THR A 19 -2.77 19.41 -6.05
C THR A 19 -2.71 17.89 -6.09
N PHE A 20 -2.07 17.27 -5.09
CA PHE A 20 -2.03 15.81 -5.03
C PHE A 20 -3.42 15.22 -4.83
N TYR A 21 -4.13 15.67 -3.80
CA TYR A 21 -5.44 15.10 -3.46
C TYR A 21 -6.53 15.40 -4.48
N ASP A 22 -6.50 16.59 -5.09
CA ASP A 22 -7.57 17.03 -5.99
C ASP A 22 -7.36 16.60 -7.44
N ALA A 23 -6.12 16.40 -7.87
CA ALA A 23 -5.80 16.10 -9.27
C ALA A 23 -4.96 14.83 -9.43
N ASP A 24 -3.84 14.72 -8.74
CA ASP A 24 -2.89 13.64 -8.96
C ASP A 24 -3.47 12.27 -8.61
N VAL A 25 -4.21 12.15 -7.52
CA VAL A 25 -4.80 10.87 -7.07
C VAL A 25 -5.72 10.31 -8.15
N GLU A 26 -6.62 11.13 -8.67
CA GLU A 26 -7.56 10.70 -9.70
C GLU A 26 -6.82 10.26 -10.97
N TYR A 27 -5.82 11.03 -11.39
CA TYR A 27 -5.01 10.69 -12.56
C TYR A 27 -4.25 9.37 -12.37
N VAL A 28 -3.66 9.18 -11.19
CA VAL A 28 -2.95 7.94 -10.87
C VAL A 28 -3.90 6.75 -10.90
N MET A 29 -5.04 6.85 -10.25
CA MET A 29 -5.99 5.75 -10.13
C MET A 29 -6.70 5.44 -11.46
N ASP A 30 -7.08 6.46 -12.20
CA ASP A 30 -7.91 6.28 -13.39
C ASP A 30 -7.11 6.09 -14.67
N VAL A 31 -5.88 6.58 -14.74
CA VAL A 31 -5.08 6.56 -15.96
C VAL A 31 -3.79 5.76 -15.80
N LEU A 32 -2.97 6.11 -14.82
CA LEU A 32 -1.62 5.54 -14.73
C LEU A 32 -1.61 4.09 -14.24
N LEU A 33 -2.28 3.79 -13.12
CA LEU A 33 -2.31 2.43 -12.58
C LEU A 33 -2.95 1.43 -13.55
N PRO A 34 -4.10 1.73 -14.18
CA PRO A 34 -4.72 0.81 -15.12
C PRO A 34 -3.86 0.54 -16.36
N SER A 35 -2.94 1.45 -16.68
CA SER A 35 -2.08 1.33 -17.87
C SER A 35 -0.79 0.59 -17.61
N LEU A 36 -0.48 0.24 -16.36
CA LEU A 36 0.75 -0.49 -16.04
C LEU A 36 0.66 -1.94 -16.53
N LYS A 37 1.75 -2.40 -17.14
CA LYS A 37 1.90 -3.80 -17.52
C LYS A 37 2.30 -4.63 -16.30
N GLN A 38 2.11 -5.94 -16.38
CA GLN A 38 2.43 -6.83 -15.26
C GLN A 38 3.89 -6.68 -14.80
N GLY A 39 4.82 -6.61 -15.73
CA GLY A 39 6.23 -6.42 -15.41
C GLY A 39 6.50 -5.08 -14.70
N GLU A 40 5.72 -4.05 -15.03
CA GLU A 40 5.85 -2.75 -14.40
C GLU A 40 5.31 -2.74 -12.97
N TRP A 41 4.21 -3.47 -12.71
CA TRP A 41 3.73 -3.68 -11.35
C TRP A 41 4.79 -4.39 -10.50
N CYS A 42 5.44 -5.41 -11.06
CA CYS A 42 6.49 -6.13 -10.37
C CYS A 42 7.70 -5.24 -10.10
N ALA A 43 8.10 -4.44 -11.07
CA ALA A 43 9.22 -3.50 -10.91
C ALA A 43 8.93 -2.46 -9.84
N LEU A 44 7.70 -1.95 -9.81
CA LEU A 44 7.28 -0.99 -8.79
C LEU A 44 7.42 -1.60 -7.39
N GLY A 45 6.90 -2.81 -7.19
CA GLY A 45 7.01 -3.49 -5.91
C GLY A 45 8.44 -3.74 -5.48
N ALA A 46 9.30 -4.08 -6.43
CA ALA A 46 10.71 -4.41 -6.14
C ALA A 46 11.54 -3.20 -5.73
N CYS A 47 11.15 -1.98 -6.12
CA CYS A 47 11.95 -0.78 -5.86
C CYS A 47 11.46 0.07 -4.68
N LEU A 48 10.42 -0.37 -3.97
CA LEU A 48 9.80 0.46 -2.93
C LEU A 48 10.72 0.80 -1.77
N GLU A 49 11.63 -0.10 -1.38
CA GLU A 49 12.56 0.19 -0.30
C GLU A 49 13.47 1.37 -0.58
N GLU A 50 13.75 1.64 -1.85
CA GLU A 50 14.61 2.74 -2.27
C GLU A 50 13.87 4.07 -2.35
N LYS A 51 12.54 4.05 -2.25
CA LYS A 51 11.73 5.25 -2.38
C LYS A 51 11.57 5.98 -1.06
N SER A 52 11.31 7.29 -1.14
CA SER A 52 11.06 8.10 0.05
C SER A 52 9.76 7.70 0.74
N SER A 53 9.63 8.07 2.02
CA SER A 53 8.38 7.85 2.75
C SER A 53 7.21 8.55 2.07
N LEU A 54 7.42 9.75 1.53
CA LEU A 54 6.37 10.49 0.83
C LEU A 54 5.89 9.76 -0.43
N TYR A 55 6.82 9.22 -1.21
CA TYR A 55 6.49 8.41 -2.39
C TYR A 55 5.59 7.23 -1.99
N LYS A 56 6.04 6.50 -0.97
CA LYS A 56 5.31 5.32 -0.48
C LYS A 56 3.94 5.67 0.11
N TYR A 57 3.86 6.80 0.82
CA TYR A 57 2.59 7.31 1.34
C TYR A 57 1.60 7.58 0.20
N LYS A 58 2.04 8.30 -0.81
CA LYS A 58 1.21 8.64 -1.97
C LYS A 58 0.72 7.37 -2.67
N LEU A 59 1.60 6.40 -2.85
CA LEU A 59 1.24 5.14 -3.48
C LEU A 59 0.20 4.39 -2.63
N ALA A 60 0.41 4.29 -1.32
CA ALA A 60 -0.54 3.62 -0.43
C ALA A 60 -1.91 4.30 -0.49
N TYR A 61 -1.93 5.62 -0.54
CA TYR A 61 -3.17 6.38 -0.64
C TYR A 61 -3.89 6.10 -1.96
N CYS A 62 -3.15 6.06 -3.06
CA CYS A 62 -3.75 5.85 -4.40
C CYS A 62 -4.27 4.42 -4.59
N ILE A 63 -3.68 3.41 -3.95
CA ILE A 63 -4.14 2.04 -4.09
C ILE A 63 -5.25 1.68 -3.11
N GLU A 64 -5.61 2.57 -2.19
CA GLU A 64 -6.72 2.34 -1.27
C GLU A 64 -8.00 2.13 -2.08
N GLY A 65 -8.61 0.96 -1.90
CA GLY A 65 -9.80 0.61 -2.66
C GLY A 65 -9.56 0.21 -4.11
N TYR A 66 -8.32 0.15 -4.56
CA TYR A 66 -7.98 -0.29 -5.91
C TYR A 66 -7.98 -1.83 -5.94
N ASP A 67 -9.13 -2.40 -6.24
CA ASP A 67 -9.46 -3.81 -6.06
C ASP A 67 -8.81 -4.71 -7.12
N THR A 68 -7.50 -4.85 -7.07
CA THR A 68 -6.75 -5.76 -7.93
C THR A 68 -5.67 -6.51 -7.14
N SER A 69 -5.31 -7.69 -7.63
CA SER A 69 -4.24 -8.49 -7.05
C SER A 69 -2.89 -7.76 -7.08
N ASN A 70 -2.63 -7.00 -8.14
CA ASN A 70 -1.41 -6.21 -8.26
C ASN A 70 -1.32 -5.13 -7.18
N ALA A 71 -2.42 -4.41 -6.93
CA ALA A 71 -2.45 -3.39 -5.89
C ALA A 71 -2.26 -4.01 -4.50
N PHE A 72 -2.90 -5.15 -4.25
CA PHE A 72 -2.73 -5.86 -2.98
C PHE A 72 -1.28 -6.29 -2.78
N ASN A 73 -0.62 -6.75 -3.85
CA ASN A 73 0.79 -7.13 -3.78
C ASN A 73 1.70 -5.94 -3.46
N ILE A 74 1.41 -4.76 -4.01
CA ILE A 74 2.12 -3.53 -3.65
C ILE A 74 1.97 -3.25 -2.16
N LEU A 75 0.76 -3.41 -1.64
CA LEU A 75 0.48 -3.20 -0.22
C LEU A 75 1.33 -4.13 0.66
N MET A 76 1.46 -5.40 0.28
CA MET A 76 2.32 -6.35 0.99
C MET A 76 3.78 -5.87 1.00
N ASN A 77 4.26 -5.41 -0.15
CA ASN A 77 5.62 -4.89 -0.24
C ASN A 77 5.82 -3.62 0.59
N LEU A 78 4.81 -2.76 0.68
CA LEU A 78 4.88 -1.57 1.53
C LEU A 78 5.00 -1.95 3.02
N ILE A 79 4.29 -2.97 3.46
CA ILE A 79 4.41 -3.46 4.83
C ILE A 79 5.82 -4.00 5.08
N LEU A 80 6.39 -4.71 4.11
CA LEU A 80 7.75 -5.28 4.23
C LEU A 80 8.84 -4.21 4.25
N CYS A 81 8.56 -2.98 3.83
CA CYS A 81 9.54 -1.88 3.89
C CYS A 81 9.85 -1.42 5.31
N HIS A 82 9.04 -1.78 6.30
CA HIS A 82 9.21 -1.37 7.70
C HIS A 82 9.35 0.15 7.90
N ASP A 83 8.66 0.93 7.07
CA ASP A 83 8.71 2.39 7.15
C ASP A 83 7.66 2.90 8.13
N LYS A 84 8.10 3.30 9.32
CA LYS A 84 7.21 3.74 10.40
C LYS A 84 6.41 5.00 10.04
N ASN A 85 6.91 5.80 9.12
CA ASN A 85 6.25 7.05 8.74
C ASN A 85 4.98 6.85 7.92
N ILE A 86 4.80 5.65 7.35
CA ILE A 86 3.67 5.37 6.47
C ILE A 86 2.78 4.24 7.00
N LEU A 87 3.10 3.64 8.13
CA LEU A 87 2.37 2.47 8.65
C LEU A 87 0.88 2.71 8.78
N GLU A 88 0.48 3.85 9.33
CA GLU A 88 -0.93 4.14 9.54
C GLU A 88 -1.69 4.17 8.22
N GLU A 89 -1.14 4.84 7.20
CA GLU A 89 -1.77 4.90 5.88
C GLU A 89 -1.77 3.54 5.19
N VAL A 90 -0.69 2.77 5.30
CA VAL A 90 -0.62 1.43 4.71
C VAL A 90 -1.67 0.52 5.34
N LEU A 91 -1.81 0.54 6.65
CA LEU A 91 -2.81 -0.27 7.34
C LEU A 91 -4.23 0.19 7.02
N GLN A 92 -4.44 1.49 6.91
CA GLN A 92 -5.74 2.04 6.50
C GLN A 92 -6.11 1.55 5.09
N SER A 93 -5.15 1.60 4.18
CA SER A 93 -5.34 1.09 2.83
C SER A 93 -5.66 -0.41 2.83
N PHE A 94 -4.99 -1.16 3.70
CA PHE A 94 -5.21 -2.60 3.85
C PHE A 94 -6.67 -2.92 4.20
N THR A 95 -7.29 -2.11 5.05
CA THR A 95 -8.68 -2.34 5.45
C THR A 95 -9.68 -2.17 4.32
N SER A 96 -9.28 -1.53 3.21
CA SER A 96 -10.15 -1.34 2.05
C SER A 96 -10.25 -2.57 1.15
N PHE A 97 -9.40 -3.58 1.38
CA PHE A 97 -9.39 -4.79 0.55
C PHE A 97 -10.26 -5.88 1.16
N ASN A 98 -11.00 -6.58 0.31
CA ASN A 98 -11.92 -7.64 0.74
C ASN A 98 -11.14 -8.85 1.29
N SER A 99 -11.37 -9.20 2.55
CA SER A 99 -10.65 -10.29 3.22
C SER A 99 -10.88 -11.65 2.57
N SER A 100 -12.11 -11.93 2.14
CA SER A 100 -12.43 -13.21 1.48
C SER A 100 -11.71 -13.36 0.14
N LYS A 101 -11.59 -12.26 -0.60
CA LYS A 101 -10.95 -12.25 -1.92
C LYS A 101 -9.43 -12.37 -1.84
N TYR A 102 -8.82 -11.70 -0.85
CA TYR A 102 -7.36 -11.56 -0.81
C TYR A 102 -6.66 -12.41 0.26
N ARG A 103 -7.42 -13.15 1.06
CA ARG A 103 -6.84 -13.97 2.13
C ARG A 103 -5.79 -14.96 1.62
N GLU A 104 -6.08 -15.65 0.51
CA GLU A 104 -5.13 -16.63 -0.05
C GLU A 104 -3.85 -15.97 -0.52
N GLN A 105 -3.94 -14.75 -1.08
CA GLN A 105 -2.76 -14.02 -1.50
C GLN A 105 -1.93 -13.59 -0.28
N LEU A 106 -2.59 -13.15 0.79
CA LEU A 106 -1.93 -12.79 2.04
C LEU A 106 -1.17 -13.96 2.67
N ILE A 107 -1.77 -15.15 2.64
CA ILE A 107 -1.17 -16.36 3.23
C ILE A 107 0.20 -16.68 2.61
N LYS A 108 0.41 -16.29 1.37
CA LYS A 108 1.69 -16.49 0.69
C LYS A 108 2.80 -15.57 1.20
N PHE A 109 2.47 -14.64 2.09
CA PHE A 109 3.42 -13.69 2.67
C PHE A 109 3.48 -13.87 4.20
N PRO A 110 4.09 -14.96 4.70
CA PRO A 110 4.12 -15.22 6.14
C PRO A 110 4.84 -14.12 6.93
N GLN A 111 5.77 -13.41 6.31
CA GLN A 111 6.46 -12.29 6.94
C GLN A 111 5.51 -11.12 7.18
N VAL A 112 4.60 -10.85 6.24
CA VAL A 112 3.57 -9.80 6.42
C VAL A 112 2.64 -10.18 7.56
N ILE A 113 2.22 -11.44 7.63
CA ILE A 113 1.36 -11.92 8.71
C ILE A 113 2.03 -11.72 10.06
N SER A 114 3.32 -12.07 10.16
CA SER A 114 4.10 -11.89 11.38
C SER A 114 4.15 -10.41 11.80
N ILE A 115 4.39 -9.51 10.85
CA ILE A 115 4.43 -8.08 11.11
C ILE A 115 3.07 -7.58 11.61
N LEU A 116 1.97 -7.99 10.96
CA LEU A 116 0.62 -7.59 11.37
C LEU A 116 0.30 -8.04 12.79
N LYS A 117 0.69 -9.26 13.16
CA LYS A 117 0.49 -9.77 14.51
C LYS A 117 1.29 -8.98 15.54
N ASP A 118 2.53 -8.64 15.22
CA ASP A 118 3.37 -7.82 16.10
C ASP A 118 2.79 -6.43 16.28
N LEU A 119 2.32 -5.82 15.18
CA LEU A 119 1.73 -4.48 15.23
C LEU A 119 0.41 -4.44 16.00
N SER A 120 -0.31 -5.56 16.11
CA SER A 120 -1.57 -5.61 16.88
C SER A 120 -1.35 -5.32 18.37
N SER A 121 -0.13 -5.52 18.86
CA SER A 121 0.27 -5.21 20.23
C SER A 121 1.01 -3.88 20.36
N TYR A 122 1.02 -3.08 19.29
CA TYR A 122 1.80 -1.84 19.25
C TYR A 122 1.18 -0.77 20.16
N LYS A 123 1.93 -0.37 21.18
CA LYS A 123 1.43 0.55 22.20
C LYS A 123 1.78 2.02 21.96
N GLU A 124 2.83 2.28 21.20
CA GLU A 124 3.30 3.64 20.91
C GLU A 124 2.30 4.44 20.08
N ASN A 125 1.52 3.76 19.26
CA ASN A 125 0.48 4.38 18.44
C ASN A 125 -0.76 3.50 18.49
N PRO A 126 -1.78 3.87 19.30
CA PRO A 126 -3.00 3.07 19.44
C PRO A 126 -3.75 2.84 18.14
N THR A 127 -3.67 3.78 17.19
CA THR A 127 -4.33 3.64 15.89
C THR A 127 -3.72 2.47 15.10
N ILE A 128 -2.39 2.35 15.12
CA ILE A 128 -1.70 1.23 14.44
C ILE A 128 -2.11 -0.10 15.07
N GLY A 129 -2.11 -0.19 16.40
CA GLY A 129 -2.52 -1.41 17.08
C GLY A 129 -3.95 -1.81 16.76
N ARG A 130 -4.87 -0.83 16.76
CA ARG A 130 -6.28 -1.06 16.48
C ARG A 130 -6.50 -1.50 15.03
N LEU A 131 -5.85 -0.85 14.07
CA LEU A 131 -5.95 -1.22 12.66
C LEU A 131 -5.41 -2.63 12.42
N SER A 132 -4.25 -2.95 12.98
CA SER A 132 -3.64 -4.26 12.82
C SER A 132 -4.49 -5.36 13.45
N THR A 133 -5.06 -5.11 14.62
CA THR A 133 -5.97 -6.06 15.28
C THR A 133 -7.19 -6.32 14.39
N SER A 134 -7.79 -5.27 13.85
CA SER A 134 -8.94 -5.39 12.96
C SER A 134 -8.61 -6.20 11.71
N ILE A 135 -7.44 -5.95 11.11
CA ILE A 135 -6.98 -6.69 9.92
C ILE A 135 -6.81 -8.17 10.26
N CYS A 136 -6.12 -8.48 11.37
CA CYS A 136 -5.92 -9.86 11.80
C CYS A 136 -7.25 -10.59 12.01
N GLU A 137 -8.20 -9.95 12.66
CA GLU A 137 -9.53 -10.54 12.88
C GLU A 137 -10.28 -10.75 11.56
N THR A 138 -10.32 -9.72 10.73
CA THR A 138 -11.07 -9.76 9.47
C THR A 138 -10.52 -10.80 8.50
N PHE A 139 -9.20 -10.93 8.43
CA PHE A 139 -8.54 -11.91 7.55
C PHE A 139 -8.41 -13.30 8.21
N GLY A 140 -8.84 -13.45 9.46
CA GLY A 140 -8.78 -14.73 10.15
C GLY A 140 -7.37 -15.20 10.45
N LEU A 141 -6.48 -14.30 10.79
CA LEU A 141 -5.09 -14.62 11.13
C LEU A 141 -5.00 -15.00 12.62
N GLN A 142 -4.39 -16.16 12.88
CA GLN A 142 -4.24 -16.68 14.25
C GLN A 142 -2.80 -16.68 14.72
#